data_d1da28f2da73e301a27a230a7f5f0156
#
_entry.id   d1da28f2da73e301a27a230a7f5f0156
#
_cell.length_a   1.000
_cell.length_b   1.000
_cell.length_c   1.000
_cell.angle_alpha   90.00
_cell.angle_beta   90.00
_cell.angle_gamma   90.00
#
_symmetry.space_group_name_H-M   'P 1'
#
loop_
_entity.id
_entity.type
_entity.pdbx_description
1 polymer ?
#
loop_
_entity_poly.entity_id
_entity_poly.type
_entity_poly.pdbx_seq_one_letter_code
_entity_poly.pdbx_strand_id
1 'polypeptide(L)'
;MPRGRHSAAGAPHTAMRSSSTRRAKFDTTGLYEYPTHLREAIEDLPHAPGVYVFHGEQGDLPLYIGKSVNLRSRVLSHLRTVDEARMLRQTRRISHIRTAGEIGALLLEARLIKQQQPLLNQKLRRSRQLCSLSLREGTPAVVYSKDLNFATEPHLYGLYGSRHAALDGLRALADEHRLCYAALGLEKLPPGRPCFRAMLHQCAGVCRGDESAESHHARLLSSLHELRVACWPHPGAVGLVERFEGECQIHVIRNWCYLGSASDLAQARALDVMAAGFDADGYKILCRPVLSGSAHITLL
;
A
#
# COMPACT_ATOMS: atom_id res chain seq x y z
N MET A 1 -14.01 -41.60 75.09
CA MET A 1 -12.91 -41.07 75.95
C MET A 1 -11.61 -41.24 75.29
N PRO A 2 -10.63 -40.41 75.52
CA PRO A 2 -10.53 -38.99 75.17
C PRO A 2 -9.20 -38.65 74.46
N ARG A 3 -9.16 -37.40 73.95
CA ARG A 3 -8.01 -36.47 73.94
C ARG A 3 -6.82 -36.70 72.98
N GLY A 4 -6.56 -35.62 72.23
CA GLY A 4 -5.22 -35.24 71.86
C GLY A 4 -5.24 -34.12 70.81
N ARG A 5 -5.35 -32.86 71.27
CA ARG A 5 -5.00 -31.68 70.46
C ARG A 5 -3.49 -31.66 70.29
N HIS A 6 -2.99 -31.36 69.12
CA HIS A 6 -1.77 -30.57 68.98
C HIS A 6 -1.86 -29.67 67.72
N SER A 7 -1.76 -28.43 68.04
CA SER A 7 -1.53 -27.25 67.20
C SER A 7 -0.12 -27.31 66.59
N ALA A 8 0.03 -26.97 65.32
CA ALA A 8 1.29 -26.45 64.79
C ALA A 8 1.02 -25.60 63.56
N ALA A 9 1.14 -24.33 63.80
CA ALA A 9 1.92 -23.32 63.08
C ALA A 9 1.81 -23.25 61.55
N GLY A 10 1.13 -22.19 61.10
CA GLY A 10 1.12 -21.73 59.75
C GLY A 10 2.48 -21.22 59.29
N ALA A 11 2.81 -21.57 58.06
CA ALA A 11 3.88 -20.92 57.29
C ALA A 11 3.27 -19.84 56.37
N PRO A 12 3.91 -18.69 56.23
CA PRO A 12 3.33 -17.60 55.47
C PRO A 12 3.49 -17.83 53.96
N HIS A 13 2.37 -17.77 53.26
CA HIS A 13 2.36 -17.66 51.82
C HIS A 13 3.02 -16.34 51.38
N THR A 14 4.22 -16.47 50.81
CA THR A 14 4.93 -15.38 50.14
C THR A 14 4.14 -15.03 48.86
N ALA A 15 3.39 -13.95 48.92
CA ALA A 15 2.77 -13.38 47.75
C ALA A 15 3.85 -12.89 46.80
N MET A 16 3.95 -13.53 45.66
CA MET A 16 4.73 -13.05 44.50
C MET A 16 4.14 -11.71 44.05
N ARG A 17 4.83 -10.65 44.40
CA ARG A 17 4.57 -9.31 43.86
C ARG A 17 4.89 -9.36 42.36
N SER A 18 3.85 -9.32 41.51
CA SER A 18 3.98 -9.00 40.09
C SER A 18 4.52 -7.57 40.00
N SER A 19 5.76 -7.43 39.61
CA SER A 19 6.33 -6.16 39.17
C SER A 19 5.68 -5.76 37.85
N SER A 20 4.60 -4.99 37.92
CA SER A 20 4.12 -4.24 36.76
C SER A 20 5.21 -3.22 36.44
N THR A 21 5.99 -3.49 35.41
CA THR A 21 6.84 -2.50 34.76
C THR A 21 5.91 -1.39 34.26
N ARG A 22 5.73 -0.36 35.06
CA ARG A 22 5.16 0.92 34.60
C ARG A 22 6.06 1.38 33.44
N ARG A 23 5.59 1.21 32.20
CA ARG A 23 6.10 1.98 31.07
C ARG A 23 6.04 3.44 31.52
N ALA A 24 7.19 4.06 31.70
CA ALA A 24 7.30 5.48 31.93
C ALA A 24 6.52 6.15 30.78
N LYS A 25 5.39 6.76 31.09
CA LYS A 25 4.76 7.72 30.20
C LYS A 25 5.80 8.82 30.06
N PHE A 26 6.46 8.88 28.89
CA PHE A 26 7.25 10.06 28.56
C PHE A 26 6.32 11.25 28.67
N ASP A 27 6.67 12.14 29.57
CA ASP A 27 5.98 13.40 29.79
C ASP A 27 6.12 14.23 28.51
N THR A 28 5.06 14.26 27.70
CA THR A 28 4.99 15.01 26.44
C THR A 28 4.61 16.46 26.66
N THR A 29 4.66 16.95 27.90
CA THR A 29 4.46 18.37 28.27
C THR A 29 5.68 19.24 28.02
N GLY A 30 6.71 18.75 27.33
CA GLY A 30 7.70 19.63 26.73
C GLY A 30 7.00 20.55 25.73
N LEU A 31 6.91 21.84 26.05
CA LEU A 31 6.40 22.87 25.16
C LEU A 31 6.93 22.61 23.75
N TYR A 32 5.98 22.33 22.81
CA TYR A 32 6.32 22.21 21.41
C TYR A 32 6.85 23.59 20.94
N GLU A 33 8.13 23.68 20.75
CA GLU A 33 8.76 24.88 20.25
C GLU A 33 8.68 24.89 18.71
N TYR A 34 7.98 25.87 18.18
CA TYR A 34 7.86 26.06 16.75
C TYR A 34 9.26 26.25 16.14
N PRO A 35 9.64 25.49 15.10
CA PRO A 35 10.98 25.57 14.50
C PRO A 35 11.14 26.88 13.73
N THR A 36 11.54 27.94 14.43
CA THR A 36 11.67 29.30 13.90
C THR A 36 12.62 29.38 12.70
N HIS A 37 13.63 28.49 12.64
CA HIS A 37 14.59 28.41 11.53
C HIS A 37 13.96 27.95 10.20
N LEU A 38 12.74 27.39 10.21
CA LEU A 38 12.02 26.99 9.00
C LEU A 38 11.00 28.03 8.53
N ARG A 39 10.89 29.17 9.24
CA ARG A 39 9.86 30.18 8.97
C ARG A 39 9.99 30.78 7.58
N GLU A 40 11.19 31.18 7.19
CA GLU A 40 11.44 31.75 5.86
C GLU A 40 11.10 30.78 4.74
N ALA A 41 11.51 29.52 4.88
CA ALA A 41 11.20 28.47 3.90
C ALA A 41 9.68 28.24 3.69
N ILE A 42 8.84 28.63 4.67
CA ILE A 42 7.39 28.50 4.58
C ILE A 42 6.78 29.70 3.86
N GLU A 43 7.37 30.87 4.00
CA GLU A 43 6.88 32.09 3.35
C GLU A 43 6.92 31.96 1.82
N ASP A 44 7.89 31.22 1.29
CA ASP A 44 8.10 30.95 -0.14
C ASP A 44 7.23 29.79 -0.67
N LEU A 45 6.52 29.06 0.19
CA LEU A 45 5.69 27.94 -0.27
C LEU A 45 4.40 28.40 -0.94
N PRO A 46 4.12 27.94 -2.17
CA PRO A 46 2.92 28.33 -2.90
C PRO A 46 1.66 27.64 -2.37
N HIS A 47 0.50 28.27 -2.61
CA HIS A 47 -0.83 27.70 -2.44
C HIS A 47 -1.23 26.83 -3.66
N ALA A 48 -0.39 25.88 -4.04
CA ALA A 48 -0.52 25.06 -5.24
C ALA A 48 -0.34 23.58 -4.94
N PRO A 49 -0.82 22.68 -5.81
CA PRO A 49 -0.52 21.27 -5.76
C PRO A 49 0.98 21.00 -5.97
N GLY A 50 1.50 19.93 -5.35
CA GLY A 50 2.87 19.54 -5.55
C GLY A 50 3.43 18.61 -4.50
N VAL A 51 4.75 18.45 -4.54
CA VAL A 51 5.54 17.65 -3.63
C VAL A 51 6.46 18.55 -2.83
N TYR A 52 6.55 18.34 -1.53
CA TYR A 52 7.48 19.00 -0.62
C TYR A 52 8.49 18.01 -0.06
N VAL A 53 9.69 18.48 0.23
CA VAL A 53 10.80 17.67 0.72
C VAL A 53 11.42 18.33 1.93
N PHE A 54 11.48 17.60 3.03
CA PHE A 54 12.25 17.99 4.22
C PHE A 54 13.66 17.43 4.14
N HIS A 55 14.66 18.28 4.20
CA HIS A 55 16.08 17.93 4.14
C HIS A 55 16.74 18.09 5.50
N GLY A 56 17.63 17.14 5.85
CA GLY A 56 18.44 17.18 7.06
C GLY A 56 19.72 17.98 6.90
N GLU A 57 20.60 17.86 7.89
CA GLU A 57 21.88 18.57 7.95
C GLU A 57 22.96 17.93 7.07
N GLN A 58 22.92 16.61 6.90
CA GLN A 58 23.92 15.87 6.14
C GLN A 58 23.45 15.63 4.70
N GLY A 59 24.00 16.40 3.77
CA GLY A 59 23.88 16.15 2.34
C GLY A 59 22.47 16.35 1.76
N ASP A 60 22.31 15.94 0.51
CA ASP A 60 21.06 16.05 -0.24
C ASP A 60 20.04 14.93 0.08
N LEU A 61 20.33 14.03 1.04
CA LEU A 61 19.40 12.96 1.39
C LEU A 61 18.15 13.52 2.08
N PRO A 62 16.96 13.32 1.52
CA PRO A 62 15.75 13.80 2.12
C PRO A 62 15.40 13.01 3.40
N LEU A 63 14.93 13.72 4.41
CA LEU A 63 14.33 13.11 5.60
C LEU A 63 12.94 12.56 5.27
N TYR A 64 12.14 13.39 4.59
CA TYR A 64 10.76 13.06 4.27
C TYR A 64 10.34 13.74 2.97
N ILE A 65 9.56 13.02 2.17
CA ILE A 65 8.90 13.51 0.96
C ILE A 65 7.39 13.33 1.13
N GLY A 66 6.61 14.36 0.80
CA GLY A 66 5.15 14.28 0.86
C GLY A 66 4.48 15.11 -0.22
N LYS A 67 3.24 14.74 -0.57
CA LYS A 67 2.42 15.46 -1.55
C LYS A 67 1.35 16.30 -0.88
N SER A 68 0.87 17.31 -1.59
CA SER A 68 -0.32 18.06 -1.20
C SER A 68 -1.02 18.66 -2.41
N VAL A 69 -2.32 18.94 -2.27
CA VAL A 69 -3.07 19.82 -3.16
C VAL A 69 -2.84 21.30 -2.84
N ASN A 70 -2.28 21.59 -1.67
CA ASN A 70 -1.84 22.91 -1.24
C ASN A 70 -0.60 22.79 -0.38
N LEU A 71 0.56 23.05 -0.98
CA LEU A 71 1.87 22.86 -0.37
C LEU A 71 2.03 23.64 0.94
N ARG A 72 1.68 24.95 0.94
CA ARG A 72 1.81 25.82 2.10
C ARG A 72 0.98 25.34 3.29
N SER A 73 -0.30 25.04 3.05
CA SER A 73 -1.21 24.56 4.10
C SER A 73 -0.73 23.24 4.71
N ARG A 74 -0.23 22.33 3.88
CA ARG A 74 0.23 21.02 4.34
C ARG A 74 1.51 21.11 5.17
N VAL A 75 2.49 21.88 4.74
CA VAL A 75 3.73 22.08 5.50
C VAL A 75 3.45 22.79 6.82
N LEU A 76 2.58 23.80 6.84
CA LEU A 76 2.12 24.42 8.08
C LEU A 76 1.45 23.43 9.03
N SER A 77 0.68 22.48 8.50
CA SER A 77 0.08 21.41 9.32
C SER A 77 1.15 20.55 10.01
N HIS A 78 2.21 20.16 9.28
CA HIS A 78 3.34 19.43 9.86
C HIS A 78 3.96 20.19 11.03
N LEU A 79 4.18 21.48 10.88
CA LEU A 79 4.79 22.32 11.92
C LEU A 79 3.94 22.47 13.19
N ARG A 80 2.64 22.15 13.12
CA ARG A 80 1.72 22.19 14.26
C ARG A 80 1.50 20.82 14.90
N THR A 81 2.03 19.76 14.30
CA THR A 81 1.83 18.38 14.74
C THR A 81 2.94 17.97 15.71
N VAL A 82 2.59 17.78 16.99
CA VAL A 82 3.55 17.43 18.05
C VAL A 82 4.30 16.12 17.76
N ASP A 83 3.61 15.12 17.20
CA ASP A 83 4.21 13.82 16.90
C ASP A 83 5.33 13.91 15.83
N GLU A 84 5.34 14.97 15.04
CA GLU A 84 6.35 15.22 14.00
C GLU A 84 7.54 16.06 14.48
N ALA A 85 7.53 16.50 15.74
CA ALA A 85 8.57 17.34 16.35
C ALA A 85 9.98 16.75 16.17
N ARG A 86 10.13 15.40 16.19
CA ARG A 86 11.42 14.75 15.97
C ARG A 86 11.93 14.95 14.54
N MET A 87 11.07 14.85 13.54
CA MET A 87 11.42 15.12 12.14
C MET A 87 11.77 16.60 11.95
N LEU A 88 10.94 17.49 12.48
CA LEU A 88 11.10 18.93 12.32
C LEU A 88 12.41 19.45 12.95
N ARG A 89 12.82 18.91 14.12
CA ARG A 89 14.12 19.23 14.72
C ARG A 89 15.33 18.86 13.86
N GLN A 90 15.20 17.80 13.05
CA GLN A 90 16.24 17.34 12.13
C GLN A 90 16.20 18.08 10.78
N THR A 91 15.09 18.76 10.48
CA THR A 91 14.93 19.48 9.21
C THR A 91 15.72 20.78 9.23
N ARG A 92 16.50 21.03 8.18
CA ARG A 92 17.26 22.27 7.98
C ARG A 92 16.76 23.09 6.80
N ARG A 93 16.18 22.43 5.82
CA ARG A 93 15.69 23.07 4.59
C ARG A 93 14.41 22.37 4.13
N ILE A 94 13.52 23.15 3.53
CA ILE A 94 12.32 22.65 2.85
C ILE A 94 12.43 23.06 1.40
N SER A 95 12.26 22.12 0.47
CA SER A 95 12.10 22.40 -0.95
C SER A 95 10.77 21.90 -1.45
N HIS A 96 10.33 22.38 -2.60
CA HIS A 96 9.07 21.94 -3.20
C HIS A 96 9.18 21.88 -4.73
N ILE A 97 8.28 21.09 -5.32
CA ILE A 97 8.08 20.99 -6.77
C ILE A 97 6.58 21.14 -7.01
N ARG A 98 6.17 22.18 -7.74
CA ARG A 98 4.76 22.39 -8.12
C ARG A 98 4.32 21.34 -9.14
N THR A 99 3.05 20.99 -9.09
CA THR A 99 2.36 20.20 -10.12
C THR A 99 1.07 20.88 -10.53
N ALA A 100 0.55 20.55 -11.70
CA ALA A 100 -0.71 21.11 -12.19
C ALA A 100 -1.94 20.37 -11.65
N GLY A 101 -1.77 19.47 -10.66
CA GLY A 101 -2.88 18.77 -10.04
C GLY A 101 -2.46 17.72 -9.03
N GLU A 102 -3.46 17.03 -8.47
CA GLU A 102 -3.25 16.02 -7.42
C GLU A 102 -2.63 14.75 -7.97
N ILE A 103 -3.02 14.30 -9.16
CA ILE A 103 -2.51 13.06 -9.74
C ILE A 103 -1.02 13.21 -10.02
N GLY A 104 -0.60 14.33 -10.59
CA GLY A 104 0.81 14.65 -10.80
C GLY A 104 1.61 14.69 -9.50
N ALA A 105 1.04 15.25 -8.44
CA ALA A 105 1.67 15.28 -7.12
C ALA A 105 1.86 13.86 -6.55
N LEU A 106 0.85 12.98 -6.67
CA LEU A 106 0.91 11.58 -6.22
C LEU A 106 1.96 10.77 -6.99
N LEU A 107 1.97 10.90 -8.33
CA LEU A 107 2.93 10.20 -9.20
C LEU A 107 4.37 10.65 -8.94
N LEU A 108 4.56 11.95 -8.78
CA LEU A 108 5.87 12.54 -8.51
C LEU A 108 6.38 12.15 -7.12
N GLU A 109 5.53 12.19 -6.10
CA GLU A 109 5.86 11.72 -4.73
C GLU A 109 6.32 10.26 -4.76
N ALA A 110 5.54 9.36 -5.36
CA ALA A 110 5.87 7.94 -5.45
C ALA A 110 7.21 7.71 -6.17
N ARG A 111 7.47 8.44 -7.25
CA ARG A 111 8.73 8.39 -8.01
C ARG A 111 9.91 8.87 -7.18
N LEU A 112 9.79 10.04 -6.54
CA LEU A 112 10.87 10.62 -5.74
C LEU A 112 11.21 9.75 -4.52
N ILE A 113 10.21 9.19 -3.83
CA ILE A 113 10.44 8.27 -2.71
C ILE A 113 11.19 7.02 -3.15
N LYS A 114 10.87 6.45 -4.33
CA LYS A 114 11.60 5.29 -4.88
C LYS A 114 13.03 5.63 -5.27
N GLN A 115 13.25 6.80 -5.84
CA GLN A 115 14.58 7.24 -6.30
C GLN A 115 15.50 7.68 -5.16
N GLN A 116 14.96 8.46 -4.22
CA GLN A 116 15.76 9.13 -3.18
C GLN A 116 15.77 8.39 -1.83
N GLN A 117 14.88 7.40 -1.63
CA GLN A 117 14.84 6.56 -0.43
C GLN A 117 14.86 7.35 0.90
N PRO A 118 13.97 8.35 1.11
CA PRO A 118 13.98 9.22 2.27
C PRO A 118 13.88 8.45 3.59
N LEU A 119 14.53 8.94 4.64
CA LEU A 119 14.69 8.20 5.90
C LEU A 119 13.36 7.84 6.57
N LEU A 120 12.35 8.72 6.50
CA LEU A 120 11.09 8.61 7.24
C LEU A 120 9.91 8.09 6.40
N ASN A 121 10.03 7.98 5.08
CA ASN A 121 9.01 7.37 4.23
C ASN A 121 9.13 5.84 4.21
N GLN A 122 8.54 5.14 5.16
CA GLN A 122 8.72 3.68 5.26
C GLN A 122 7.92 2.88 4.22
N LYS A 123 6.74 3.36 3.82
CA LYS A 123 5.78 2.57 3.03
C LYS A 123 6.13 2.43 1.55
N LEU A 124 6.69 3.44 0.90
CA LEU A 124 6.94 3.49 -0.56
C LEU A 124 8.41 3.20 -0.94
N ARG A 125 9.28 2.98 0.04
CA ARG A 125 10.73 2.81 -0.20
C ARG A 125 11.14 1.53 -0.91
N ARG A 126 10.36 0.46 -0.77
CA ARG A 126 10.75 -0.85 -1.30
C ARG A 126 9.92 -1.19 -2.53
N SER A 127 10.57 -1.33 -3.67
CA SER A 127 10.04 -2.14 -4.76
C SER A 127 10.04 -3.59 -4.29
N ARG A 128 8.93 -4.05 -3.71
CA ARG A 128 8.76 -5.46 -3.32
C ARG A 128 8.50 -6.25 -4.59
N GLN A 129 9.00 -7.49 -4.63
CA GLN A 129 8.59 -8.44 -5.65
C GLN A 129 7.07 -8.61 -5.56
N LEU A 130 6.36 -7.99 -6.50
CA LEU A 130 4.92 -8.00 -6.54
C LEU A 130 4.43 -9.37 -7.00
N CYS A 131 3.41 -9.90 -6.36
CA CYS A 131 2.72 -11.10 -6.80
C CYS A 131 1.20 -10.91 -6.83
N SER A 132 0.53 -11.77 -7.58
CA SER A 132 -0.91 -11.80 -7.76
C SER A 132 -1.39 -13.25 -7.75
N LEU A 133 -2.68 -13.45 -7.53
CA LEU A 133 -3.32 -14.73 -7.80
C LEU A 133 -3.72 -14.78 -9.28
N SER A 134 -3.34 -15.85 -9.98
CA SER A 134 -3.77 -16.12 -11.36
C SER A 134 -4.75 -17.29 -11.37
N LEU A 135 -5.81 -17.19 -12.17
CA LEU A 135 -6.85 -18.22 -12.28
C LEU A 135 -6.91 -18.80 -13.73
N ARG A 136 -5.76 -18.99 -14.37
CA ARG A 136 -5.73 -19.49 -15.77
C ARG A 136 -6.29 -20.92 -15.92
N GLU A 137 -6.02 -21.78 -14.94
CA GLU A 137 -6.34 -23.22 -15.01
C GLU A 137 -7.44 -23.61 -14.01
N GLY A 138 -8.25 -22.65 -13.60
CA GLY A 138 -9.37 -22.91 -12.67
C GLY A 138 -8.95 -22.98 -11.20
N THR A 139 -7.69 -23.25 -10.89
CA THR A 139 -7.16 -23.23 -9.52
C THR A 139 -6.26 -21.99 -9.31
N PRO A 140 -6.44 -21.23 -8.21
CA PRO A 140 -5.63 -20.06 -7.95
C PRO A 140 -4.15 -20.42 -7.78
N ALA A 141 -3.28 -19.79 -8.56
CA ALA A 141 -1.82 -19.91 -8.46
C ALA A 141 -1.18 -18.57 -8.20
N VAL A 142 -0.12 -18.53 -7.38
CA VAL A 142 0.64 -17.28 -7.15
C VAL A 142 1.63 -17.07 -8.30
N VAL A 143 1.51 -15.93 -8.97
CA VAL A 143 2.37 -15.49 -10.06
C VAL A 143 3.10 -14.20 -9.69
N TYR A 144 4.23 -13.91 -10.34
CA TYR A 144 5.08 -12.78 -9.99
C TYR A 144 5.23 -11.79 -11.14
N SER A 145 5.30 -10.50 -10.81
CA SER A 145 5.46 -9.42 -11.81
C SER A 145 6.79 -9.43 -12.56
N LYS A 146 7.78 -10.18 -12.09
CA LYS A 146 9.03 -10.41 -12.82
C LYS A 146 8.87 -11.40 -13.97
N ASP A 147 7.90 -12.32 -13.87
CA ASP A 147 7.67 -13.42 -14.83
C ASP A 147 6.54 -13.10 -15.81
N LEU A 148 5.62 -12.20 -15.43
CA LEU A 148 4.45 -11.79 -16.21
C LEU A 148 4.27 -10.28 -16.17
N ASN A 149 3.85 -9.70 -17.28
CA ASN A 149 3.47 -8.28 -17.31
C ASN A 149 2.03 -8.11 -16.78
N PHE A 150 1.90 -7.68 -15.53
CA PHE A 150 0.60 -7.50 -14.88
C PHE A 150 -0.28 -6.42 -15.52
N ALA A 151 0.28 -5.55 -16.37
CA ALA A 151 -0.51 -4.57 -17.11
C ALA A 151 -1.31 -5.18 -18.27
N THR A 152 -0.87 -6.33 -18.79
CA THR A 152 -1.47 -6.96 -19.99
C THR A 152 -2.03 -8.35 -19.72
N GLU A 153 -1.72 -8.92 -18.56
CA GLU A 153 -2.13 -10.26 -18.19
C GLU A 153 -3.56 -10.28 -17.65
N PRO A 154 -4.52 -10.93 -18.29
CA PRO A 154 -5.87 -11.07 -17.77
C PRO A 154 -5.92 -12.12 -16.63
N HIS A 155 -7.04 -12.13 -15.89
CA HIS A 155 -7.31 -13.10 -14.82
C HIS A 155 -6.32 -13.06 -13.65
N LEU A 156 -5.79 -11.85 -13.34
CA LEU A 156 -5.04 -11.58 -12.12
C LEU A 156 -5.94 -10.97 -11.05
N TYR A 157 -5.72 -11.41 -9.79
CA TYR A 157 -6.54 -10.99 -8.65
C TYR A 157 -5.66 -10.63 -7.45
N GLY A 158 -5.83 -9.39 -6.97
CA GLY A 158 -5.08 -8.82 -5.87
C GLY A 158 -3.61 -8.52 -6.21
N LEU A 159 -3.07 -7.51 -5.55
CA LEU A 159 -1.68 -7.12 -5.64
C LEU A 159 -1.03 -7.27 -4.26
N TYR A 160 -0.13 -8.24 -4.13
CA TYR A 160 0.45 -8.63 -2.85
C TYR A 160 1.97 -8.42 -2.85
N GLY A 161 2.50 -8.00 -1.70
CA GLY A 161 3.94 -7.79 -1.53
C GLY A 161 4.75 -9.06 -1.23
N SER A 162 4.11 -10.23 -1.14
CA SER A 162 4.75 -11.53 -0.94
C SER A 162 3.80 -12.68 -1.25
N ARG A 163 4.37 -13.85 -1.55
CA ARG A 163 3.63 -15.11 -1.71
C ARG A 163 2.78 -15.44 -0.48
N HIS A 164 3.33 -15.21 0.71
CA HIS A 164 2.63 -15.46 1.96
C HIS A 164 1.37 -14.59 2.07
N ALA A 165 1.50 -13.28 1.82
CA ALA A 165 0.37 -12.37 1.82
C ALA A 165 -0.72 -12.73 0.78
N ALA A 166 -0.32 -13.23 -0.40
CA ALA A 166 -1.27 -13.70 -1.41
C ALA A 166 -2.05 -14.93 -0.94
N LEU A 167 -1.36 -15.90 -0.33
CA LEU A 167 -1.99 -17.10 0.20
C LEU A 167 -2.87 -16.81 1.42
N ASP A 168 -2.49 -15.86 2.27
CA ASP A 168 -3.31 -15.44 3.41
C ASP A 168 -4.57 -14.70 2.92
N GLY A 169 -4.44 -13.86 1.90
CA GLY A 169 -5.59 -13.24 1.24
C GLY A 169 -6.54 -14.28 0.65
N LEU A 170 -6.02 -15.33 0.01
CA LEU A 170 -6.82 -16.42 -0.53
C LEU A 170 -7.50 -17.23 0.57
N ARG A 171 -6.83 -17.45 1.72
CA ARG A 171 -7.43 -18.13 2.89
C ARG A 171 -8.59 -17.29 3.46
N ALA A 172 -8.37 -15.99 3.69
CA ALA A 172 -9.39 -15.10 4.20
C ALA A 172 -10.63 -15.09 3.29
N LEU A 173 -10.43 -15.00 1.97
CA LEU A 173 -11.50 -15.10 0.98
C LEU A 173 -12.23 -16.43 1.05
N ALA A 174 -11.48 -17.53 1.18
CA ALA A 174 -12.08 -18.86 1.29
C ALA A 174 -12.89 -19.05 2.58
N ASP A 175 -12.44 -18.42 3.68
CA ASP A 175 -13.16 -18.44 4.95
C ASP A 175 -14.49 -17.66 4.86
N GLU A 176 -14.44 -16.46 4.30
CA GLU A 176 -15.60 -15.60 4.13
C GLU A 176 -16.67 -16.20 3.20
N HIS A 177 -16.22 -16.79 2.08
CA HIS A 177 -17.12 -17.32 1.05
C HIS A 177 -17.32 -18.84 1.11
N ARG A 178 -16.92 -19.51 2.19
CA ARG A 178 -17.05 -20.95 2.42
C ARG A 178 -16.48 -21.79 1.26
N LEU A 179 -15.36 -21.38 0.70
CA LEU A 179 -14.66 -22.12 -0.35
C LEU A 179 -13.83 -23.27 0.24
N CYS A 180 -13.59 -24.28 -0.56
CA CYS A 180 -12.87 -25.47 -0.15
C CYS A 180 -11.35 -25.27 -0.32
N TYR A 181 -10.57 -25.39 0.77
CA TYR A 181 -9.10 -25.27 0.73
C TYR A 181 -8.42 -26.28 -0.20
N ALA A 182 -8.95 -27.52 -0.24
CA ALA A 182 -8.42 -28.53 -1.13
C ALA A 182 -8.60 -28.18 -2.61
N ALA A 183 -9.80 -27.71 -2.98
CA ALA A 183 -10.09 -27.28 -4.36
C ALA A 183 -9.29 -26.03 -4.76
N LEU A 184 -8.90 -25.20 -3.78
CA LEU A 184 -8.05 -24.03 -4.01
C LEU A 184 -6.53 -24.37 -3.98
N GLY A 185 -6.15 -25.64 -3.76
CA GLY A 185 -4.74 -26.02 -3.65
C GLY A 185 -4.05 -25.54 -2.37
N LEU A 186 -4.81 -25.07 -1.37
CA LEU A 186 -4.30 -24.62 -0.07
C LEU A 186 -4.01 -25.75 0.90
N GLU A 187 -4.66 -26.91 0.69
CA GLU A 187 -4.52 -28.12 1.49
C GLU A 187 -4.34 -29.33 0.57
N LYS A 188 -3.40 -30.22 0.90
CA LYS A 188 -3.22 -31.50 0.22
C LYS A 188 -4.02 -32.56 0.95
N LEU A 189 -4.92 -33.24 0.27
CA LEU A 189 -5.75 -34.30 0.84
C LEU A 189 -5.12 -35.67 0.61
N PRO A 190 -5.16 -36.57 1.62
CA PRO A 190 -4.99 -37.98 1.40
C PRO A 190 -6.14 -38.53 0.52
N PRO A 191 -5.90 -39.54 -0.30
CA PRO A 191 -6.93 -40.15 -1.13
C PRO A 191 -8.18 -40.55 -0.31
N GLY A 192 -9.37 -40.18 -0.79
CA GLY A 192 -10.65 -40.53 -0.16
C GLY A 192 -11.02 -39.80 1.13
N ARG A 193 -10.22 -38.81 1.55
CA ARG A 193 -10.54 -38.00 2.74
C ARG A 193 -11.02 -36.60 2.37
N PRO A 194 -12.11 -36.10 3.00
CA PRO A 194 -12.50 -34.70 2.84
C PRO A 194 -11.52 -33.75 3.53
N CYS A 195 -11.51 -32.48 3.12
CA CYS A 195 -10.73 -31.47 3.80
C CYS A 195 -11.23 -31.23 5.24
N PHE A 196 -10.33 -30.76 6.11
CA PHE A 196 -10.67 -30.49 7.51
C PHE A 196 -11.84 -29.53 7.66
N ARG A 197 -11.93 -28.53 6.81
CA ARG A 197 -13.01 -27.52 6.80
C ARG A 197 -14.37 -28.12 6.42
N ALA A 198 -14.42 -29.13 5.52
CA ALA A 198 -15.66 -29.83 5.21
C ALA A 198 -16.18 -30.63 6.40
N MET A 199 -15.27 -31.24 7.19
CA MET A 199 -15.64 -31.92 8.42
C MET A 199 -16.21 -30.98 9.48
N LEU A 200 -15.75 -29.74 9.52
CA LEU A 200 -16.26 -28.68 10.42
C LEU A 200 -17.40 -27.85 9.85
N HIS A 201 -17.95 -28.22 8.69
CA HIS A 201 -19.00 -27.46 7.98
C HIS A 201 -18.61 -26.00 7.65
N GLN A 202 -17.32 -25.72 7.52
CA GLN A 202 -16.77 -24.40 7.21
C GLN A 202 -16.61 -24.15 5.71
N CYS A 203 -16.84 -25.14 4.86
CA CYS A 203 -16.93 -24.99 3.40
C CYS A 203 -18.17 -25.77 2.88
N ALA A 204 -18.54 -25.53 1.63
CA ALA A 204 -19.72 -26.14 1.02
C ALA A 204 -19.54 -27.60 0.58
N GLY A 205 -18.34 -28.18 0.76
CA GLY A 205 -18.11 -29.61 0.67
C GLY A 205 -17.84 -30.14 -0.74
N VAL A 206 -17.31 -29.33 -1.68
CA VAL A 206 -16.99 -29.80 -3.04
C VAL A 206 -16.05 -31.02 -3.04
N CYS A 207 -15.14 -31.13 -2.09
CA CYS A 207 -14.25 -32.29 -1.93
C CYS A 207 -14.96 -33.59 -1.43
N ARG A 208 -16.21 -33.49 -0.99
CA ARG A 208 -17.07 -34.62 -0.60
C ARG A 208 -18.18 -34.92 -1.61
N GLY A 209 -18.33 -34.05 -2.62
CA GLY A 209 -19.44 -34.12 -3.57
C GLY A 209 -20.74 -33.46 -3.09
N ASP A 210 -20.72 -32.74 -1.95
CA ASP A 210 -21.89 -32.00 -1.44
C ASP A 210 -22.21 -30.79 -2.31
N GLU A 211 -21.24 -30.30 -3.07
CA GLU A 211 -21.33 -29.20 -4.01
C GLU A 211 -20.65 -29.59 -5.33
N SER A 212 -21.21 -29.13 -6.46
CA SER A 212 -20.55 -29.33 -7.76
C SER A 212 -19.32 -28.46 -7.94
N ALA A 213 -18.35 -28.91 -8.76
CA ALA A 213 -17.16 -28.16 -9.09
C ALA A 213 -17.50 -26.82 -9.75
N GLU A 214 -18.52 -26.79 -10.61
CA GLU A 214 -19.01 -25.60 -11.30
C GLU A 214 -19.57 -24.56 -10.32
N SER A 215 -20.38 -25.00 -9.33
CA SER A 215 -20.93 -24.12 -8.30
C SER A 215 -19.81 -23.52 -7.44
N HIS A 216 -18.84 -24.33 -7.00
CA HIS A 216 -17.66 -23.86 -6.27
C HIS A 216 -16.86 -22.85 -7.10
N HIS A 217 -16.62 -23.14 -8.39
CA HIS A 217 -15.86 -22.25 -9.28
C HIS A 217 -16.58 -20.91 -9.51
N ALA A 218 -17.90 -20.95 -9.74
CA ALA A 218 -18.70 -19.72 -9.90
C ALA A 218 -18.63 -18.84 -8.64
N ARG A 219 -18.70 -19.44 -7.44
CA ARG A 219 -18.56 -18.73 -6.17
C ARG A 219 -17.15 -18.17 -5.99
N LEU A 220 -16.10 -18.90 -6.37
CA LEU A 220 -14.72 -18.40 -6.39
C LEU A 220 -14.57 -17.18 -7.30
N LEU A 221 -15.07 -17.24 -8.55
CA LEU A 221 -15.03 -16.10 -9.47
C LEU A 221 -15.77 -14.89 -8.92
N SER A 222 -16.95 -15.09 -8.34
CA SER A 222 -17.72 -14.02 -7.70
C SER A 222 -16.94 -13.37 -6.55
N SER A 223 -16.32 -14.19 -5.69
CA SER A 223 -15.54 -13.69 -4.55
C SER A 223 -14.26 -12.94 -4.96
N LEU A 224 -13.66 -13.30 -6.10
CA LEU A 224 -12.47 -12.65 -6.63
C LEU A 224 -12.78 -11.38 -7.43
N HIS A 225 -14.04 -11.10 -7.76
CA HIS A 225 -14.42 -10.02 -8.67
C HIS A 225 -13.83 -8.66 -8.28
N GLU A 226 -13.99 -8.26 -7.02
CA GLU A 226 -13.50 -6.98 -6.48
C GLU A 226 -11.97 -6.89 -6.42
N LEU A 227 -11.28 -8.02 -6.47
CA LEU A 227 -9.83 -8.09 -6.44
C LEU A 227 -9.20 -8.09 -7.84
N ARG A 228 -10.01 -8.05 -8.89
CA ARG A 228 -9.51 -8.14 -10.27
C ARG A 228 -8.52 -7.01 -10.58
N VAL A 229 -7.34 -7.38 -11.04
CA VAL A 229 -6.34 -6.43 -11.55
C VAL A 229 -6.73 -6.06 -12.98
N ALA A 230 -6.98 -4.78 -13.21
CA ALA A 230 -7.36 -4.29 -14.53
C ALA A 230 -6.14 -4.24 -15.46
N CYS A 231 -6.29 -4.80 -16.65
CA CYS A 231 -5.33 -4.61 -17.71
C CYS A 231 -5.26 -3.13 -18.13
N TRP A 232 -4.13 -2.73 -18.70
CA TRP A 232 -3.99 -1.41 -19.31
C TRP A 232 -4.95 -1.28 -20.50
N PRO A 233 -5.83 -0.25 -20.53
CA PRO A 233 -6.92 -0.20 -21.50
C PRO A 233 -6.53 0.44 -22.83
N HIS A 234 -5.29 0.92 -22.99
CA HIS A 234 -4.84 1.64 -24.17
C HIS A 234 -3.76 0.86 -24.95
N PRO A 235 -3.69 1.01 -26.28
CA PRO A 235 -2.70 0.31 -27.09
C PRO A 235 -1.27 0.84 -26.90
N GLY A 236 -1.12 2.07 -26.41
CA GLY A 236 0.17 2.75 -26.22
C GLY A 236 0.23 3.58 -24.95
N ALA A 237 1.14 4.53 -24.95
CA ALA A 237 1.21 5.53 -23.91
C ALA A 237 0.05 6.55 -24.04
N VAL A 238 -0.37 7.09 -22.91
CA VAL A 238 -1.33 8.18 -22.86
C VAL A 238 -0.77 9.34 -22.04
N GLY A 239 -1.22 10.55 -22.35
CA GLY A 239 -1.02 11.74 -21.55
C GLY A 239 -2.24 12.00 -20.68
N LEU A 240 -2.10 11.98 -19.36
CA LEU A 240 -3.10 12.47 -18.43
C LEU A 240 -2.85 13.96 -18.20
N VAL A 241 -3.84 14.79 -18.53
CA VAL A 241 -3.70 16.25 -18.51
C VAL A 241 -4.29 16.84 -17.24
N GLU A 242 -3.48 17.56 -16.49
CA GLU A 242 -3.92 18.38 -15.36
C GLU A 242 -3.64 19.87 -15.63
N ARG A 243 -4.47 20.76 -15.05
CA ARG A 243 -4.33 22.23 -15.19
C ARG A 243 -4.57 22.90 -13.86
N PHE A 244 -3.70 23.87 -13.53
CA PHE A 244 -3.82 24.68 -12.33
C PHE A 244 -3.25 26.09 -12.58
N GLU A 245 -4.06 27.13 -12.33
CA GLU A 245 -3.65 28.55 -12.47
C GLU A 245 -2.95 28.88 -13.80
N GLY A 246 -3.45 28.34 -14.91
CA GLY A 246 -2.87 28.56 -16.24
C GLY A 246 -1.70 27.64 -16.61
N GLU A 247 -1.13 26.92 -15.66
CA GLU A 247 -0.14 25.86 -15.94
C GLU A 247 -0.83 24.58 -16.41
N CYS A 248 -0.23 23.92 -17.39
CA CYS A 248 -0.68 22.63 -17.91
C CYS A 248 0.45 21.61 -17.80
N GLN A 249 0.14 20.44 -17.28
CA GLN A 249 1.07 19.30 -17.27
C GLN A 249 0.41 18.08 -17.87
N ILE A 250 1.17 17.37 -18.68
CA ILE A 250 0.81 16.11 -19.32
C ILE A 250 1.64 15.01 -18.68
N HIS A 251 1.00 14.18 -17.87
CA HIS A 251 1.66 13.04 -17.22
C HIS A 251 1.61 11.84 -18.16
N VAL A 252 2.77 11.40 -18.61
CA VAL A 252 2.91 10.30 -19.57
C VAL A 252 2.86 8.98 -18.83
N ILE A 253 1.93 8.12 -19.22
CA ILE A 253 1.64 6.85 -18.57
C ILE A 253 1.54 5.75 -19.61
N ARG A 254 2.18 4.60 -19.34
CA ARG A 254 2.07 3.38 -20.12
C ARG A 254 2.10 2.17 -19.20
N ASN A 255 1.20 1.22 -19.39
CA ASN A 255 1.16 -0.01 -18.59
C ASN A 255 1.11 0.25 -17.07
N TRP A 256 0.36 1.29 -16.65
CA TRP A 256 0.28 1.77 -15.26
C TRP A 256 1.58 2.36 -14.71
N CYS A 257 2.62 2.52 -15.55
CA CYS A 257 3.87 3.15 -15.16
C CYS A 257 3.89 4.64 -15.53
N TYR A 258 4.28 5.46 -14.59
CA TYR A 258 4.52 6.89 -14.80
C TYR A 258 5.91 7.11 -15.41
N LEU A 259 5.96 7.62 -16.63
CA LEU A 259 7.19 7.86 -17.37
C LEU A 259 7.78 9.25 -17.12
N GLY A 260 6.92 10.23 -16.87
CA GLY A 260 7.32 11.62 -16.62
C GLY A 260 6.18 12.60 -16.88
N SER A 261 6.46 13.89 -16.69
CA SER A 261 5.54 14.97 -17.01
C SER A 261 6.17 15.92 -18.02
N ALA A 262 5.36 16.45 -18.91
CA ALA A 262 5.73 17.41 -19.94
C ALA A 262 4.79 18.60 -19.92
N SER A 263 5.20 19.74 -20.48
CA SER A 263 4.37 20.94 -20.63
C SER A 263 3.55 20.96 -21.91
N ASP A 264 3.94 20.16 -22.90
CA ASP A 264 3.29 20.07 -24.21
C ASP A 264 3.33 18.64 -24.78
N LEU A 265 2.57 18.41 -25.87
CA LEU A 265 2.44 17.11 -26.50
C LEU A 265 3.74 16.63 -27.19
N ALA A 266 4.58 17.53 -27.69
CA ALA A 266 5.82 17.14 -28.33
C ALA A 266 6.80 16.54 -27.33
N GLN A 267 6.96 17.21 -26.18
CA GLN A 267 7.76 16.70 -25.05
C GLN A 267 7.15 15.41 -24.48
N ALA A 268 5.81 15.34 -24.36
CA ALA A 268 5.13 14.14 -23.87
C ALA A 268 5.42 12.91 -24.75
N ARG A 269 5.38 13.05 -26.07
CA ARG A 269 5.72 11.97 -27.02
C ARG A 269 7.18 11.54 -26.92
N ALA A 270 8.09 12.46 -26.62
CA ALA A 270 9.50 12.16 -26.41
C ALA A 270 9.77 11.35 -25.15
N LEU A 271 8.83 11.33 -24.19
CA LEU A 271 8.92 10.53 -22.96
C LEU A 271 8.40 9.08 -23.13
N ASP A 272 7.83 8.71 -24.27
CA ASP A 272 7.37 7.32 -24.53
C ASP A 272 8.55 6.37 -24.72
N VAL A 273 9.34 6.24 -23.68
CA VAL A 273 10.38 5.21 -23.56
C VAL A 273 9.74 3.97 -22.97
N MET A 274 10.11 2.79 -23.44
CA MET A 274 9.55 1.53 -22.94
C MET A 274 9.64 1.45 -21.42
N ALA A 275 8.48 1.46 -20.77
CA ALA A 275 8.40 1.23 -19.32
C ALA A 275 8.72 -0.23 -19.03
N ALA A 276 9.69 -0.48 -18.19
CA ALA A 276 10.05 -1.80 -17.72
C ALA A 276 9.04 -2.28 -16.66
N GLY A 277 8.07 -3.09 -17.07
CA GLY A 277 7.23 -3.84 -16.16
C GLY A 277 5.95 -3.09 -15.70
N PHE A 278 5.43 -3.52 -14.55
CA PHE A 278 4.21 -3.03 -13.91
C PHE A 278 4.56 -2.28 -12.63
N ASP A 279 4.02 -1.07 -12.44
CA ASP A 279 4.17 -0.30 -11.21
C ASP A 279 2.88 -0.34 -10.36
N ALA A 280 2.96 -1.00 -9.21
CA ALA A 280 1.82 -1.14 -8.30
C ALA A 280 1.35 0.20 -7.70
N ASP A 281 2.25 1.14 -7.47
CA ASP A 281 1.88 2.46 -6.92
C ASP A 281 1.25 3.31 -8.02
N GLY A 282 1.82 3.28 -9.23
CA GLY A 282 1.20 3.86 -10.42
C GLY A 282 -0.19 3.28 -10.67
N TYR A 283 -0.35 1.95 -10.62
CA TYR A 283 -1.66 1.31 -10.75
C TYR A 283 -2.68 1.82 -9.72
N LYS A 284 -2.31 1.86 -8.44
CA LYS A 284 -3.22 2.34 -7.37
C LYS A 284 -3.65 3.79 -7.54
N ILE A 285 -2.74 4.64 -8.02
CA ILE A 285 -3.03 6.06 -8.27
C ILE A 285 -3.92 6.22 -9.50
N LEU A 286 -3.66 5.47 -10.56
CA LEU A 286 -4.20 5.71 -11.89
C LEU A 286 -5.43 4.87 -12.25
N CYS A 287 -5.58 3.69 -11.62
CA CYS A 287 -6.62 2.72 -11.99
C CYS A 287 -8.01 3.35 -12.00
N ARG A 288 -8.41 4.00 -10.90
CA ARG A 288 -9.72 4.63 -10.81
C ARG A 288 -9.87 5.82 -11.78
N PRO A 289 -8.97 6.83 -11.81
CA PRO A 289 -9.10 7.96 -12.73
C PRO A 289 -9.16 7.57 -14.20
N VAL A 290 -8.36 6.58 -14.61
CA VAL A 290 -8.29 6.13 -16.01
C VAL A 290 -9.54 5.32 -16.39
N LEU A 291 -9.95 4.36 -15.55
CA LEU A 291 -11.06 3.46 -15.88
C LEU A 291 -12.43 4.09 -15.72
N SER A 292 -12.60 5.04 -14.80
CA SER A 292 -13.88 5.79 -14.65
C SER A 292 -14.06 6.89 -15.67
N GLY A 293 -13.04 7.21 -16.47
CA GLY A 293 -13.08 8.33 -17.41
C GLY A 293 -13.05 9.71 -16.73
N SER A 294 -12.74 9.78 -15.42
CA SER A 294 -12.66 11.05 -14.70
C SER A 294 -11.39 11.84 -15.01
N ALA A 295 -10.36 11.19 -15.53
CA ALA A 295 -9.13 11.83 -15.96
C ALA A 295 -9.25 12.34 -17.40
N HIS A 296 -8.72 13.54 -17.68
CA HIS A 296 -8.59 14.02 -19.05
C HIS A 296 -7.40 13.34 -19.73
N ILE A 297 -7.69 12.41 -20.63
CA ILE A 297 -6.68 11.57 -21.31
C ILE A 297 -6.52 12.00 -22.76
N THR A 298 -5.29 12.10 -23.23
CA THR A 298 -4.91 12.30 -24.64
C THR A 298 -4.03 11.14 -25.11
N LEU A 299 -4.25 10.64 -26.32
CA LEU A 299 -3.40 9.65 -26.94
C LEU A 299 -2.08 10.29 -27.40
N LEU A 300 -0.97 9.60 -27.22
CA LEU A 300 0.37 10.09 -27.57
C LEU A 300 0.91 9.50 -28.85
#